data_ddf1c7c6be92e7ab3238c10c6fad262a
#
_entry.id   ddf1c7c6be92e7ab3238c10c6fad262a
#
_cell.length_a   1.000
_cell.length_b   1.000
_cell.length_c   1.000
_cell.angle_alpha   90.00
_cell.angle_beta   90.00
_cell.angle_gamma   90.00
#
_symmetry.space_group_name_H-M   'P 1'
#
loop_
_entity.id
_entity.type
_entity.pdbx_description
1 polymer ?
#
loop_
_entity_poly.entity_id
_entity_poly.type
_entity_poly.pdbx_seq_one_letter_code
_entity_poly.pdbx_strand_id
1 'polypeptide(L)'
;QYKCKDEPICSFCDAKKCALKEFGIGDDGPTAEITEIRKYTSEPPIWFVSLDGTTVEVDGATLHDPEKFSVACMEQIGKPLMPIPKHAWRKGLIKLMASAKSITAPDSSKISVQLTEVLADYINRTPGRDKDDILRGVAFTDDKGITMFKFANFWKYLLRTKSWADKTYPKQKTMRMLQDLFLAKESTPKIDGKTHRVLEMKHVMLDKPSTKKYELEKEPWQ
;
A
#
# COMPACT_ATOMS: atom_id res chain seq x y z
N GLN A 1 22.20 -19.47 -43.59
CA GLN A 1 20.80 -19.45 -43.08
C GLN A 1 20.29 -18.02 -43.20
N TYR A 2 19.32 -17.77 -44.07
CA TYR A 2 18.72 -16.42 -44.24
C TYR A 2 17.84 -16.10 -43.04
N LYS A 3 17.97 -14.87 -42.51
CA LYS A 3 17.13 -14.37 -41.47
C LYS A 3 15.90 -13.67 -42.08
N CYS A 4 14.79 -13.66 -41.41
CA CYS A 4 13.54 -13.00 -41.84
C CYS A 4 13.72 -11.52 -42.20
N LYS A 5 14.77 -10.88 -41.66
CA LYS A 5 15.13 -9.47 -41.94
C LYS A 5 15.98 -9.26 -43.17
N ASP A 6 16.41 -10.36 -43.83
CA ASP A 6 17.30 -10.28 -45.00
C ASP A 6 16.48 -10.08 -46.30
N GLU A 7 16.98 -9.25 -47.19
CA GLU A 7 16.45 -9.14 -48.55
C GLU A 7 16.73 -10.41 -49.36
N PRO A 8 15.80 -10.87 -50.21
CA PRO A 8 14.49 -10.29 -50.52
C PRO A 8 13.32 -10.74 -49.61
N ILE A 9 13.58 -11.52 -48.56
CA ILE A 9 12.54 -12.14 -47.74
C ILE A 9 11.66 -11.08 -47.06
N CYS A 10 12.26 -10.02 -46.51
CA CYS A 10 11.52 -8.99 -45.83
C CYS A 10 10.57 -8.20 -46.73
N SER A 11 10.88 -8.09 -48.05
CA SER A 11 10.03 -7.36 -49.00
C SER A 11 8.70 -8.07 -49.32
N PHE A 12 8.59 -9.36 -49.04
CA PHE A 12 7.36 -10.13 -49.19
C PHE A 12 6.52 -10.29 -47.91
N CYS A 13 7.02 -9.73 -46.81
CA CYS A 13 6.37 -9.83 -45.51
C CYS A 13 5.51 -8.60 -45.19
N ASP A 14 4.27 -8.83 -44.74
CA ASP A 14 3.48 -7.78 -44.09
C ASP A 14 4.02 -7.56 -42.67
N ALA A 15 4.69 -6.42 -42.46
CA ALA A 15 5.32 -6.10 -41.21
C ALA A 15 4.32 -6.08 -40.02
N LYS A 16 3.04 -5.69 -40.25
CA LYS A 16 2.00 -5.67 -39.22
C LYS A 16 1.59 -7.09 -38.83
N LYS A 17 1.37 -7.97 -39.82
CA LYS A 17 1.00 -9.38 -39.58
C LYS A 17 2.15 -10.15 -38.94
N CYS A 18 3.39 -9.82 -39.32
CA CYS A 18 4.58 -10.40 -38.73
C CYS A 18 4.75 -9.99 -37.26
N ALA A 19 4.51 -8.70 -36.96
CA ALA A 19 4.51 -8.18 -35.58
C ALA A 19 3.41 -8.85 -34.69
N LEU A 20 2.27 -9.17 -35.25
CA LEU A 20 1.20 -9.92 -34.60
C LEU A 20 1.49 -11.42 -34.47
N LYS A 21 2.65 -11.90 -34.95
CA LYS A 21 3.00 -13.33 -35.01
C LYS A 21 1.98 -14.21 -35.75
N GLU A 22 1.17 -13.64 -36.62
CA GLU A 22 0.18 -14.38 -37.40
C GLU A 22 0.82 -15.55 -38.17
N PHE A 23 2.09 -15.40 -38.57
CA PHE A 23 2.87 -16.43 -39.24
C PHE A 23 3.92 -17.08 -38.34
N GLY A 24 3.91 -16.82 -37.05
CA GLY A 24 4.85 -17.44 -36.09
C GLY A 24 6.30 -16.95 -36.14
N ILE A 25 6.59 -15.86 -36.90
CA ILE A 25 7.98 -15.43 -37.19
C ILE A 25 8.31 -14.08 -36.50
N GLY A 26 7.33 -13.33 -36.03
CA GLY A 26 7.55 -12.03 -35.39
C GLY A 26 8.06 -12.14 -33.95
N ASP A 27 9.04 -11.29 -33.60
CA ASP A 27 9.55 -11.17 -32.22
C ASP A 27 8.71 -10.26 -31.33
N ASP A 28 7.95 -9.34 -31.95
CA ASP A 28 7.17 -8.33 -31.26
C ASP A 28 5.67 -8.54 -31.57
N GLY A 29 4.98 -9.36 -30.76
CA GLY A 29 3.52 -9.34 -30.74
C GLY A 29 3.00 -7.95 -30.34
N PRO A 30 1.67 -7.66 -30.46
CA PRO A 30 1.12 -6.39 -30.01
C PRO A 30 1.43 -6.23 -28.53
N THR A 31 2.48 -5.50 -28.25
CA THR A 31 2.79 -5.04 -26.92
C THR A 31 1.76 -3.99 -26.56
N ALA A 32 0.94 -4.25 -25.55
CA ALA A 32 0.08 -3.23 -25.00
C ALA A 32 0.95 -2.02 -24.67
N GLU A 33 0.64 -0.87 -25.28
CA GLU A 33 1.43 0.34 -25.08
C GLU A 33 1.00 0.99 -23.77
N ILE A 34 1.98 1.17 -22.87
CA ILE A 34 1.75 1.92 -21.64
C ILE A 34 1.71 3.40 -22.01
N THR A 35 0.53 3.99 -21.93
CA THR A 35 0.31 5.39 -22.30
C THR A 35 0.51 6.35 -21.14
N GLU A 36 0.16 5.95 -19.92
CA GLU A 36 0.27 6.78 -18.73
C GLU A 36 0.54 5.94 -17.50
N ILE A 37 1.27 6.52 -16.56
CA ILE A 37 1.44 5.97 -15.21
C ILE A 37 1.11 7.04 -14.18
N ARG A 38 0.29 6.69 -13.19
CA ARG A 38 -0.10 7.57 -12.09
C ARG A 38 0.19 6.89 -10.77
N LYS A 39 0.75 7.65 -9.84
CA LYS A 39 1.02 7.19 -8.46
C LYS A 39 -0.01 7.77 -7.51
N TYR A 40 -0.77 6.92 -6.86
CA TYR A 40 -1.61 7.32 -5.74
C TYR A 40 -0.80 7.26 -4.45
N THR A 41 -0.73 8.39 -3.72
CA THR A 41 0.13 8.54 -2.55
C THR A 41 -0.47 7.96 -1.27
N SER A 42 -1.16 6.82 -1.38
CA SER A 42 -1.59 6.01 -0.24
C SER A 42 -0.41 5.31 0.46
N GLU A 43 -0.65 4.70 1.61
CA GLU A 43 0.34 3.89 2.33
C GLU A 43 -0.17 2.45 2.48
N PRO A 44 0.36 1.47 1.71
CA PRO A 44 1.38 1.57 0.67
C PRO A 44 0.87 2.31 -0.59
N PRO A 45 1.79 2.89 -1.40
CA PRO A 45 1.41 3.56 -2.63
C PRO A 45 0.85 2.58 -3.65
N ILE A 46 -0.20 3.02 -4.35
CA ILE A 46 -0.85 2.28 -5.43
C ILE A 46 -0.49 2.94 -6.76
N TRP A 47 -0.31 2.13 -7.79
CA TRP A 47 0.02 2.60 -9.12
C TRP A 47 -1.10 2.25 -10.10
N PHE A 48 -1.50 3.22 -10.88
CA PHE A 48 -2.43 3.07 -11.99
C PHE A 48 -1.67 3.16 -13.29
N VAL A 49 -1.70 2.10 -14.07
CA VAL A 49 -1.01 1.99 -15.36
C VAL A 49 -2.04 1.89 -16.46
N SER A 50 -2.07 2.87 -17.34
CA SER A 50 -2.98 2.88 -18.49
C SER A 50 -2.35 2.16 -19.68
N LEU A 51 -3.06 1.15 -20.18
CA LEU A 51 -2.68 0.27 -21.28
C LEU A 51 -3.81 0.31 -22.32
N ASP A 52 -3.54 0.78 -23.51
CA ASP A 52 -4.54 0.84 -24.60
C ASP A 52 -5.89 1.43 -24.18
N GLY A 53 -5.88 2.48 -23.34
CA GLY A 53 -7.08 3.15 -22.85
C GLY A 53 -7.74 2.46 -21.63
N THR A 54 -7.21 1.33 -21.16
CA THR A 54 -7.71 0.64 -19.94
C THR A 54 -6.68 0.80 -18.83
N THR A 55 -7.12 0.93 -17.58
CA THR A 55 -6.24 1.13 -16.42
C THR A 55 -6.13 -0.13 -15.58
N VAL A 56 -4.91 -0.49 -15.22
CA VAL A 56 -4.57 -1.59 -14.31
C VAL A 56 -4.06 -1.00 -13.00
N GLU A 57 -4.60 -1.48 -11.88
CA GLU A 57 -4.19 -1.09 -10.53
C GLU A 57 -3.19 -2.11 -9.98
N VAL A 58 -2.03 -1.64 -9.51
CA VAL A 58 -0.98 -2.52 -8.98
C VAL A 58 -0.22 -1.87 -7.82
N ASP A 59 0.37 -2.68 -6.98
CA ASP A 59 1.37 -2.24 -6.00
C ASP A 59 2.77 -2.10 -6.63
N GLY A 60 3.70 -1.48 -5.90
CA GLY A 60 5.07 -1.28 -6.38
C GLY A 60 5.84 -2.58 -6.65
N ALA A 61 5.55 -3.65 -5.92
CA ALA A 61 6.22 -4.93 -6.09
C ALA A 61 5.75 -5.64 -7.38
N THR A 62 4.45 -5.58 -7.65
CA THR A 62 3.85 -6.08 -8.89
C THR A 62 4.32 -5.26 -10.09
N LEU A 63 4.33 -3.93 -9.97
CA LEU A 63 4.81 -3.05 -11.04
C LEU A 63 6.28 -3.30 -11.40
N HIS A 64 7.13 -3.59 -10.42
CA HIS A 64 8.56 -3.84 -10.63
C HIS A 64 8.87 -5.17 -11.34
N ASP A 65 7.99 -6.16 -11.23
CA ASP A 65 8.18 -7.50 -11.80
C ASP A 65 7.28 -7.68 -13.04
N PRO A 66 7.84 -7.80 -14.26
CA PRO A 66 7.04 -7.89 -15.49
C PRO A 66 6.14 -9.13 -15.54
N GLU A 67 6.51 -10.23 -14.90
CA GLU A 67 5.70 -11.46 -14.85
C GLU A 67 4.45 -11.22 -13.98
N LYS A 68 4.63 -10.64 -12.79
CA LYS A 68 3.52 -10.29 -11.91
C LYS A 68 2.61 -9.24 -12.52
N PHE A 69 3.21 -8.25 -13.19
CA PHE A 69 2.45 -7.21 -13.87
C PHE A 69 1.62 -7.79 -15.03
N SER A 70 2.19 -8.74 -15.82
CA SER A 70 1.44 -9.44 -16.86
C SER A 70 0.26 -10.24 -16.30
N VAL A 71 0.42 -10.91 -15.15
CA VAL A 71 -0.67 -11.61 -14.46
C VAL A 71 -1.75 -10.61 -14.03
N ALA A 72 -1.38 -9.47 -13.44
CA ALA A 72 -2.34 -8.45 -13.04
C ALA A 72 -3.12 -7.88 -14.25
N CYS A 73 -2.46 -7.69 -15.39
CA CYS A 73 -3.12 -7.29 -16.63
C CYS A 73 -4.11 -8.36 -17.12
N MET A 74 -3.73 -9.63 -17.07
CA MET A 74 -4.62 -10.73 -17.43
C MET A 74 -5.87 -10.78 -16.53
N GLU A 75 -5.67 -10.61 -15.22
CA GLU A 75 -6.77 -10.67 -14.24
C GLU A 75 -7.72 -9.47 -14.34
N GLN A 76 -7.20 -8.26 -14.54
CA GLN A 76 -8.00 -7.04 -14.50
C GLN A 76 -8.59 -6.63 -15.87
N ILE A 77 -7.84 -6.85 -16.97
CA ILE A 77 -8.26 -6.40 -18.30
C ILE A 77 -8.34 -7.52 -19.35
N GLY A 78 -8.11 -8.78 -18.94
CA GLY A 78 -8.18 -9.95 -19.81
C GLY A 78 -7.08 -10.02 -20.88
N LYS A 79 -6.03 -9.20 -20.78
CA LYS A 79 -4.95 -9.12 -21.77
C LYS A 79 -3.60 -9.34 -21.08
N PRO A 80 -2.97 -10.52 -21.21
CA PRO A 80 -1.60 -10.70 -20.73
C PRO A 80 -0.63 -9.86 -21.56
N LEU A 81 0.42 -9.34 -20.92
CA LEU A 81 1.53 -8.73 -21.65
C LEU A 81 2.41 -9.82 -22.28
N MET A 82 2.99 -9.51 -23.42
CA MET A 82 4.04 -10.36 -24.00
C MET A 82 5.23 -10.43 -23.04
N PRO A 83 5.95 -11.56 -23.00
CA PRO A 83 7.12 -11.72 -22.16
C PRO A 83 8.16 -10.63 -22.47
N ILE A 84 8.41 -9.74 -21.51
CA ILE A 84 9.41 -8.68 -21.62
C ILE A 84 10.61 -9.06 -20.74
N PRO A 85 11.84 -9.05 -21.29
CA PRO A 85 13.02 -9.28 -20.48
C PRO A 85 13.11 -8.29 -19.30
N LYS A 86 13.43 -8.78 -18.10
CA LYS A 86 13.45 -7.94 -16.86
C LYS A 86 14.29 -6.68 -16.97
N HIS A 87 15.41 -6.73 -17.71
CA HIS A 87 16.25 -5.54 -17.92
C HIS A 87 15.58 -4.50 -18.82
N ALA A 88 14.89 -4.91 -19.89
CA ALA A 88 14.16 -4.03 -20.80
C ALA A 88 12.96 -3.40 -20.07
N TRP A 89 12.21 -4.20 -19.28
CA TRP A 89 11.13 -3.72 -18.44
C TRP A 89 11.60 -2.63 -17.49
N ARG A 90 12.67 -2.88 -16.72
CA ARG A 90 13.23 -1.92 -15.76
C ARG A 90 13.66 -0.61 -16.42
N LYS A 91 14.31 -0.70 -17.60
CA LYS A 91 14.74 0.47 -18.36
C LYS A 91 13.53 1.31 -18.84
N GLY A 92 12.48 0.65 -19.32
CA GLY A 92 11.21 1.28 -19.70
C GLY A 92 10.50 1.91 -18.51
N LEU A 93 10.42 1.19 -17.39
CA LEU A 93 9.77 1.63 -16.17
C LEU A 93 10.43 2.91 -15.61
N ILE A 94 11.77 3.00 -15.60
CA ILE A 94 12.48 4.21 -15.16
C ILE A 94 12.03 5.44 -15.96
N LYS A 95 11.90 5.30 -17.28
CA LYS A 95 11.44 6.39 -18.14
C LYS A 95 9.99 6.78 -17.85
N LEU A 96 9.12 5.79 -17.68
CA LEU A 96 7.70 6.01 -17.35
C LEU A 96 7.54 6.66 -15.98
N MET A 97 8.32 6.23 -14.98
CA MET A 97 8.26 6.81 -13.64
C MET A 97 8.72 8.26 -13.60
N ALA A 98 9.63 8.68 -14.49
CA ALA A 98 10.04 10.08 -14.62
C ALA A 98 8.89 11.00 -15.07
N SER A 99 7.92 10.47 -15.81
CA SER A 99 6.71 11.19 -16.27
C SER A 99 5.46 10.90 -15.43
N ALA A 100 5.60 10.10 -14.36
CA ALA A 100 4.46 9.70 -13.53
C ALA A 100 3.80 10.88 -12.82
N LYS A 101 2.50 10.99 -12.96
CA LYS A 101 1.70 11.97 -12.22
C LYS A 101 1.39 11.44 -10.82
N SER A 102 1.60 12.27 -9.80
CA SER A 102 1.21 11.94 -8.43
C SER A 102 -0.20 12.44 -8.14
N ILE A 103 -1.04 11.56 -7.62
CA ILE A 103 -2.38 11.87 -7.13
C ILE A 103 -2.35 11.77 -5.62
N THR A 104 -2.70 12.85 -4.93
CA THR A 104 -2.72 12.88 -3.47
C THR A 104 -3.87 12.02 -2.95
N ALA A 105 -3.52 11.04 -2.11
CA ALA A 105 -4.52 10.24 -1.41
C ALA A 105 -5.14 11.05 -0.26
N PRO A 106 -6.44 10.87 0.05
CA PRO A 106 -7.03 11.41 1.26
C PRO A 106 -6.25 10.96 2.51
N ASP A 107 -6.16 11.82 3.52
CA ASP A 107 -5.44 11.48 4.75
C ASP A 107 -6.02 10.23 5.44
N SER A 108 -7.32 10.01 5.34
CA SER A 108 -7.99 8.80 5.85
C SER A 108 -7.50 7.49 5.24
N SER A 109 -6.86 7.53 4.07
CA SER A 109 -6.26 6.34 3.43
C SER A 109 -4.84 6.04 3.91
N LYS A 110 -4.23 6.94 4.70
CA LYS A 110 -2.91 6.73 5.27
C LYS A 110 -3.00 5.78 6.46
N ILE A 111 -2.16 4.75 6.47
CA ILE A 111 -2.13 3.78 7.56
C ILE A 111 -1.75 4.40 8.90
N SER A 112 -0.93 5.46 8.88
CA SER A 112 -0.57 6.23 10.05
C SER A 112 -1.80 6.86 10.71
N VAL A 113 -2.71 7.43 9.93
CA VAL A 113 -3.97 8.01 10.41
C VAL A 113 -4.90 6.92 10.96
N GLN A 114 -5.06 5.82 10.23
CA GLN A 114 -5.86 4.68 10.69
C GLN A 114 -5.31 4.11 12.01
N LEU A 115 -3.99 3.95 12.14
CA LEU A 115 -3.36 3.49 13.39
C LEU A 115 -3.62 4.47 14.53
N THR A 116 -3.57 5.78 14.25
CA THR A 116 -3.85 6.83 15.23
C THR A 116 -5.30 6.76 15.72
N GLU A 117 -6.26 6.64 14.81
CA GLU A 117 -7.69 6.50 15.15
C GLU A 117 -7.97 5.25 15.99
N VAL A 118 -7.42 4.11 15.59
CA VAL A 118 -7.61 2.84 16.33
C VAL A 118 -6.94 2.90 17.71
N LEU A 119 -5.76 3.52 17.81
CA LEU A 119 -5.08 3.68 19.10
C LEU A 119 -5.87 4.59 20.03
N ALA A 120 -6.42 5.69 19.52
CA ALA A 120 -7.25 6.59 20.30
C ALA A 120 -8.55 5.92 20.77
N ASP A 121 -9.19 5.15 19.89
CA ASP A 121 -10.38 4.38 20.27
C ASP A 121 -10.05 3.35 21.36
N TYR A 122 -8.91 2.65 21.25
CA TYR A 122 -8.44 1.72 22.27
C TYR A 122 -8.20 2.41 23.64
N ILE A 123 -7.57 3.58 23.65
CA ILE A 123 -7.27 4.33 24.89
C ILE A 123 -8.55 4.89 25.51
N ASN A 124 -9.45 5.45 24.71
CA ASN A 124 -10.62 6.19 25.17
C ASN A 124 -11.84 5.30 25.44
N ARG A 125 -11.88 4.09 24.90
CA ARG A 125 -13.02 3.17 25.05
C ARG A 125 -13.31 2.79 26.49
N THR A 126 -12.27 2.49 27.26
CA THR A 126 -12.37 2.13 28.67
C THR A 126 -11.10 2.62 29.34
N PRO A 127 -11.03 3.89 29.78
CA PRO A 127 -9.85 4.41 30.45
C PRO A 127 -9.64 3.72 31.78
N GLY A 128 -8.42 3.26 32.02
CA GLY A 128 -8.02 2.66 33.30
C GLY A 128 -8.02 3.71 34.41
N ARG A 129 -8.46 3.31 35.61
CA ARG A 129 -8.46 4.16 36.81
C ARG A 129 -7.11 4.14 37.51
N ASP A 130 -6.44 3.01 37.46
CA ASP A 130 -5.15 2.80 38.10
C ASP A 130 -4.21 1.94 37.21
N LYS A 131 -2.96 1.77 37.67
CA LYS A 131 -1.98 0.98 36.94
C LYS A 131 -2.32 -0.51 36.85
N ASP A 132 -3.11 -1.03 37.79
CA ASP A 132 -3.47 -2.46 37.84
C ASP A 132 -4.43 -2.80 36.70
N ASP A 133 -5.20 -1.85 36.22
CA ASP A 133 -6.08 -2.03 35.07
C ASP A 133 -5.32 -2.40 33.78
N ILE A 134 -4.03 -2.04 33.69
CA ILE A 134 -3.16 -2.48 32.58
C ILE A 134 -3.10 -4.02 32.50
N LEU A 135 -3.18 -4.71 33.62
CA LEU A 135 -3.20 -6.18 33.68
C LEU A 135 -4.47 -6.76 33.07
N ARG A 136 -5.58 -6.04 33.18
CA ARG A 136 -6.88 -6.39 32.59
C ARG A 136 -6.99 -6.06 31.11
N GLY A 137 -5.95 -5.42 30.54
CA GLY A 137 -5.89 -5.12 29.11
C GLY A 137 -6.39 -3.73 28.73
N VAL A 138 -6.53 -2.87 29.73
CA VAL A 138 -6.97 -1.48 29.57
C VAL A 138 -5.75 -0.55 29.50
N ALA A 139 -5.87 0.58 28.83
CA ALA A 139 -4.86 1.63 28.85
C ALA A 139 -5.07 2.51 30.08
N PHE A 140 -3.98 2.87 30.77
CA PHE A 140 -3.98 3.80 31.90
C PHE A 140 -3.20 5.05 31.55
N THR A 141 -3.72 6.21 31.87
CA THR A 141 -3.04 7.50 31.73
C THR A 141 -2.81 8.11 33.10
N ASP A 142 -1.57 8.46 33.42
CA ASP A 142 -1.21 9.06 34.69
C ASP A 142 -1.48 10.58 34.69
N ASP A 143 -1.31 11.19 35.88
CA ASP A 143 -1.50 12.64 36.08
C ASP A 143 -0.54 13.52 35.26
N LYS A 144 0.53 12.94 34.75
CA LYS A 144 1.50 13.61 33.87
C LYS A 144 1.14 13.51 32.40
N GLY A 145 0.00 12.89 32.07
CA GLY A 145 -0.42 12.65 30.71
C GLY A 145 0.38 11.57 29.98
N ILE A 146 0.98 10.63 30.72
CA ILE A 146 1.66 9.47 30.14
C ILE A 146 0.68 8.29 30.10
N THR A 147 0.40 7.82 28.92
CA THR A 147 -0.44 6.64 28.69
C THR A 147 0.40 5.38 28.65
N MET A 148 -0.01 4.39 29.41
CA MET A 148 0.63 3.09 29.54
C MET A 148 -0.32 1.96 29.15
N PHE A 149 0.15 1.00 28.36
CA PHE A 149 -0.64 -0.19 28.00
C PHE A 149 0.26 -1.36 27.57
N LYS A 150 -0.27 -2.59 27.66
CA LYS A 150 0.43 -3.76 27.10
C LYS A 150 0.22 -3.83 25.58
N PHE A 151 1.32 -3.79 24.82
CA PHE A 151 1.25 -3.90 23.36
C PHE A 151 0.51 -5.17 22.91
N ALA A 152 0.68 -6.29 23.60
CA ALA A 152 -0.02 -7.54 23.27
C ALA A 152 -1.55 -7.38 23.29
N ASN A 153 -2.09 -6.58 24.22
CA ASN A 153 -3.52 -6.31 24.33
C ASN A 153 -4.01 -5.38 23.22
N PHE A 154 -3.25 -4.32 22.96
CA PHE A 154 -3.51 -3.44 21.81
C PHE A 154 -3.44 -4.20 20.49
N TRP A 155 -2.45 -5.07 20.30
CA TRP A 155 -2.34 -5.91 19.11
C TRP A 155 -3.57 -6.80 18.90
N LYS A 156 -4.05 -7.46 19.95
CA LYS A 156 -5.30 -8.25 19.89
C LYS A 156 -6.50 -7.38 19.53
N TYR A 157 -6.57 -6.17 20.09
CA TYR A 157 -7.61 -5.20 19.76
C TYR A 157 -7.55 -4.78 18.29
N LEU A 158 -6.37 -4.45 17.80
CA LEU A 158 -6.09 -4.05 16.43
C LEU A 158 -6.53 -5.14 15.42
N LEU A 159 -6.21 -6.41 15.70
CA LEU A 159 -6.60 -7.53 14.84
C LEU A 159 -8.12 -7.77 14.80
N ARG A 160 -8.86 -7.34 15.83
CA ARG A 160 -10.32 -7.40 15.83
C ARG A 160 -10.94 -6.30 14.97
N THR A 161 -10.23 -5.27 14.67
CA THR A 161 -10.66 -4.17 13.82
C THR A 161 -10.53 -4.61 12.36
N LYS A 162 -11.65 -4.70 11.64
CA LYS A 162 -11.71 -5.29 10.28
C LYS A 162 -10.84 -4.59 9.24
N SER A 163 -10.38 -3.39 9.52
CA SER A 163 -9.58 -2.57 8.62
C SER A 163 -8.07 -2.77 8.74
N TRP A 164 -7.58 -3.57 9.73
CA TRP A 164 -6.14 -3.71 9.92
C TRP A 164 -5.56 -4.83 9.06
N ALA A 165 -4.63 -4.47 8.17
CA ALA A 165 -3.96 -5.39 7.26
C ALA A 165 -2.70 -5.98 7.93
N ASP A 166 -2.86 -7.01 8.77
CA ASP A 166 -1.79 -7.66 9.53
C ASP A 166 -0.70 -8.30 8.66
N LYS A 167 -1.03 -8.76 7.46
CA LYS A 167 -0.07 -9.29 6.49
C LYS A 167 0.90 -8.22 5.99
N THR A 168 0.42 -7.01 5.75
CA THR A 168 1.22 -5.88 5.29
C THR A 168 1.91 -5.16 6.45
N TYR A 169 1.25 -5.10 7.59
CA TYR A 169 1.70 -4.45 8.82
C TYR A 169 1.75 -5.45 9.98
N PRO A 170 2.74 -6.37 9.96
CA PRO A 170 2.91 -7.36 11.02
C PRO A 170 3.27 -6.70 12.35
N LYS A 171 3.13 -7.44 13.42
CA LYS A 171 3.30 -7.00 14.81
C LYS A 171 4.55 -6.14 15.05
N GLN A 172 5.70 -6.56 14.50
CA GLN A 172 6.96 -5.82 14.66
C GLN A 172 6.95 -4.48 13.93
N LYS A 173 6.39 -4.43 12.72
CA LYS A 173 6.28 -3.19 11.94
C LYS A 173 5.32 -2.21 12.62
N THR A 174 4.19 -2.70 13.11
CA THR A 174 3.23 -1.89 13.89
C THR A 174 3.86 -1.33 15.17
N MET A 175 4.67 -2.11 15.88
CA MET A 175 5.39 -1.62 17.05
C MET A 175 6.33 -0.46 16.69
N ARG A 176 7.10 -0.59 15.60
CA ARG A 176 7.98 0.50 15.11
C ARG A 176 7.18 1.74 14.73
N MET A 177 6.04 1.57 14.07
CA MET A 177 5.16 2.69 13.73
C MET A 177 4.68 3.44 14.99
N LEU A 178 4.34 2.73 16.09
CA LEU A 178 4.00 3.39 17.35
C LEU A 178 5.19 4.15 17.95
N GLN A 179 6.40 3.60 17.85
CA GLN A 179 7.61 4.27 18.30
C GLN A 179 7.92 5.53 17.49
N ASP A 180 7.76 5.46 16.17
CA ASP A 180 8.07 6.57 15.26
C ASP A 180 7.02 7.68 15.33
N LEU A 181 5.72 7.33 15.32
CA LEU A 181 4.62 8.30 15.26
C LEU A 181 4.31 8.94 16.62
N PHE A 182 4.40 8.17 17.70
CA PHE A 182 3.98 8.61 19.03
C PHE A 182 5.12 8.67 20.03
N LEU A 183 6.37 8.43 19.60
CA LEU A 183 7.53 8.32 20.46
C LEU A 183 7.34 7.33 21.60
N ALA A 184 6.60 6.25 21.32
CA ALA A 184 6.31 5.21 22.30
C ALA A 184 7.60 4.51 22.75
N LYS A 185 7.76 4.33 24.05
CA LYS A 185 8.93 3.68 24.66
C LYS A 185 8.50 2.42 25.39
N GLU A 186 9.34 1.39 25.33
CA GLU A 186 9.15 0.22 26.19
C GLU A 186 9.61 0.56 27.61
N SER A 187 8.77 0.24 28.58
CA SER A 187 9.02 0.40 30.01
C SER A 187 8.64 -0.87 30.77
N THR A 188 9.19 -1.02 31.95
CA THR A 188 8.98 -2.18 32.81
C THR A 188 8.57 -1.77 34.23
N PRO A 189 7.41 -1.09 34.41
CA PRO A 189 6.93 -0.70 35.72
C PRO A 189 6.60 -1.92 36.58
N LYS A 190 6.68 -1.72 37.91
CA LYS A 190 6.12 -2.66 38.89
C LYS A 190 4.62 -2.41 39.00
N ILE A 191 3.83 -3.44 38.77
CA ILE A 191 2.37 -3.44 38.90
C ILE A 191 2.00 -4.68 39.73
N ASP A 192 1.25 -4.51 40.78
CA ASP A 192 0.92 -5.59 41.73
C ASP A 192 2.16 -6.39 42.19
N GLY A 193 3.25 -5.63 42.52
CA GLY A 193 4.50 -6.22 43.00
C GLY A 193 5.36 -6.93 41.96
N LYS A 194 4.87 -7.09 40.71
CA LYS A 194 5.56 -7.77 39.60
C LYS A 194 5.94 -6.77 38.49
N THR A 195 7.05 -7.06 37.82
CA THR A 195 7.51 -6.26 36.66
C THR A 195 6.76 -6.65 35.41
N HIS A 196 6.17 -5.68 34.72
CA HIS A 196 5.43 -5.89 33.49
C HIS A 196 5.98 -5.02 32.36
N ARG A 197 6.17 -5.61 31.18
CA ARG A 197 6.53 -4.86 29.96
C ARG A 197 5.30 -4.14 29.43
N VAL A 198 5.39 -2.82 29.32
CA VAL A 198 4.35 -1.93 28.79
C VAL A 198 4.95 -0.97 27.76
N LEU A 199 4.11 -0.36 26.93
CA LEU A 199 4.43 0.82 26.14
C LEU A 199 3.97 2.05 26.91
N GLU A 200 4.85 3.05 26.93
CA GLU A 200 4.59 4.38 27.47
C GLU A 200 4.64 5.40 26.34
N MET A 201 3.69 6.31 26.30
CA MET A 201 3.63 7.38 25.32
C MET A 201 2.90 8.59 25.90
N LYS A 202 3.12 9.77 25.33
CA LYS A 202 2.30 10.93 25.67
C LYS A 202 0.85 10.66 25.30
N HIS A 203 -0.07 11.10 26.15
CA HIS A 203 -1.50 10.94 25.89
C HIS A 203 -1.84 11.62 24.56
N VAL A 204 -2.40 10.84 23.64
CA VAL A 204 -2.88 11.34 22.36
C VAL A 204 -4.35 11.70 22.55
N MET A 205 -4.63 12.98 22.79
CA MET A 205 -5.98 13.51 22.61
C MET A 205 -6.18 13.63 21.10
N LEU A 206 -6.91 12.71 20.50
CA LEU A 206 -7.50 12.97 19.20
C LEU A 206 -8.76 13.80 19.45
N ASP A 207 -8.75 15.04 19.01
CA ASP A 207 -9.99 15.74 18.73
C ASP A 207 -10.81 14.79 17.87
N LYS A 208 -12.06 14.51 18.32
CA LYS A 208 -13.00 13.71 17.53
C LYS A 208 -12.90 14.25 16.11
N PRO A 209 -12.63 13.41 15.11
CA PRO A 209 -12.53 13.90 13.74
C PRO A 209 -13.76 14.73 13.49
N SER A 210 -13.58 16.02 13.23
CA SER A 210 -14.68 16.89 12.90
C SER A 210 -15.36 16.17 11.74
N THR A 211 -16.59 15.77 11.92
CA THR A 211 -17.46 15.28 10.86
C THR A 211 -17.71 16.45 9.90
N LYS A 212 -16.65 16.88 9.22
CA LYS A 212 -16.81 17.67 8.02
C LYS A 212 -17.53 16.72 7.07
N LYS A 213 -18.84 16.90 6.94
CA LYS A 213 -19.61 16.36 5.84
C LYS A 213 -18.79 16.66 4.60
N TYR A 214 -18.25 15.63 3.97
CA TYR A 214 -17.74 15.74 2.61
C TYR A 214 -18.96 16.12 1.77
N GLU A 215 -19.10 17.38 1.45
CA GLU A 215 -19.89 17.78 0.30
C GLU A 215 -19.15 17.15 -0.87
N LEU A 216 -19.74 16.11 -1.42
CA LEU A 216 -19.33 15.53 -2.69
C LEU A 216 -19.40 16.69 -3.68
N GLU A 217 -18.25 17.26 -4.05
CA GLU A 217 -18.17 18.09 -5.23
C GLU A 217 -18.79 17.27 -6.36
N LYS A 218 -19.89 17.78 -6.90
CA LYS A 218 -20.56 17.13 -8.03
C LYS A 218 -19.54 16.97 -9.13
N GLU A 219 -19.30 15.73 -9.50
CA GLU A 219 -18.41 15.38 -10.60
C GLU A 219 -18.84 16.14 -11.88
N PRO A 220 -17.90 16.67 -12.67
CA PRO A 220 -18.21 17.50 -13.83
C PRO A 220 -18.67 16.72 -15.07
N TRP A 221 -19.30 15.56 -14.89
CA TRP A 221 -19.84 14.70 -15.97
C TRP A 221 -21.36 14.57 -15.94
N GLN A 222 -22.08 15.66 -15.77
CA GLN A 222 -23.51 15.71 -16.12
C GLN A 222 -23.75 16.79 -17.15
#